data_2fd9d54bea3fd240ba29e2dba8e2c8d2
#
_entry.id   2fd9d54bea3fd240ba29e2dba8e2c8d2
#
_cell.length_a   1.000
_cell.length_b   1.000
_cell.length_c   1.000
_cell.angle_alpha   90.00
_cell.angle_beta   90.00
_cell.angle_gamma   90.00
#
_symmetry.space_group_name_H-M   'P 1'
#
loop_
_entity.id
_entity.type
_entity.pdbx_description
1 polymer ?
#
loop_
_entity_poly.entity_id
_entity_poly.type
_entity_poly.pdbx_seq_one_letter_code
_entity_poly.pdbx_strand_id
1 'polypeptide(L)'
;MVRYSDIACTYCGCLCDDLTVDVENETVVSVERACSMAEPWFMEQGNYFPPVATIDGRTVASNAATEKAAEILFGARYPLIYGLSRSSTPGQRAAVRLADQLGAIIDTTASRCHAPSILAIQQAGESTCSLGEARNRCDVVIFWGCDPVNSHPRHFERYSLEPPG
;
A
#
# COMPACT_ATOMS: atom_id res chain seq x y z
N MET A 1 6.65 -28.93 -2.72
CA MET A 1 5.55 -28.01 -3.07
C MET A 1 4.56 -27.99 -1.92
N VAL A 2 4.23 -26.81 -1.39
CA VAL A 2 3.24 -26.61 -0.33
C VAL A 2 2.16 -25.68 -0.87
N ARG A 3 0.89 -26.04 -0.63
CA ARG A 3 -0.27 -25.26 -1.08
C ARG A 3 -0.88 -24.48 0.08
N TYR A 4 -1.10 -23.19 -0.11
CA TYR A 4 -1.75 -22.30 0.85
C TYR A 4 -3.03 -21.74 0.24
N SER A 5 -4.17 -21.90 0.93
CA SER A 5 -5.46 -21.32 0.55
C SER A 5 -5.78 -20.08 1.37
N ASP A 6 -6.79 -19.35 0.93
CA ASP A 6 -7.31 -18.15 1.62
C ASP A 6 -6.22 -17.07 1.87
N ILE A 7 -5.35 -16.92 0.88
CA ILE A 7 -4.30 -15.92 0.91
C ILE A 7 -4.86 -14.56 0.53
N ALA A 8 -4.62 -13.56 1.37
CA ALA A 8 -5.01 -12.19 1.11
C ALA A 8 -4.03 -11.50 0.15
N CYS A 9 -4.58 -10.90 -0.90
CA CYS A 9 -3.83 -10.08 -1.84
C CYS A 9 -3.76 -8.64 -1.36
N THR A 10 -2.56 -8.09 -1.26
CA THR A 10 -2.31 -6.70 -0.84
C THR A 10 -1.87 -5.79 -1.99
N TYR A 11 -1.98 -6.26 -3.25
CA TYR A 11 -1.51 -5.50 -4.40
C TYR A 11 -2.29 -4.20 -4.62
N CYS A 12 -3.61 -4.26 -4.59
CA CYS A 12 -4.49 -3.09 -4.67
C CYS A 12 -5.46 -3.03 -3.47
N GLY A 13 -6.35 -2.08 -3.43
CA GLY A 13 -7.31 -1.89 -2.35
C GLY A 13 -8.46 -2.90 -2.29
N CYS A 14 -8.58 -3.83 -3.24
CA CYS A 14 -9.63 -4.86 -3.22
C CYS A 14 -9.45 -5.88 -2.10
N LEU A 15 -8.22 -6.10 -1.63
CA LEU A 15 -7.91 -7.08 -0.56
C LEU A 15 -8.59 -8.44 -0.79
N CYS A 16 -8.47 -8.98 -2.02
CA CYS A 16 -8.98 -10.31 -2.33
C CYS A 16 -8.36 -11.34 -1.37
N ASP A 17 -9.18 -12.14 -0.72
CA ASP A 17 -8.81 -13.07 0.35
C ASP A 17 -9.07 -14.54 -0.01
N ASP A 18 -9.31 -14.81 -1.28
CA ASP A 18 -9.69 -16.10 -1.84
C ASP A 18 -8.62 -16.70 -2.77
N LEU A 19 -7.38 -16.22 -2.67
CA LEU A 19 -6.29 -16.71 -3.50
C LEU A 19 -5.74 -18.03 -2.96
N THR A 20 -5.29 -18.87 -3.87
CA THR A 20 -4.53 -20.07 -3.53
C THR A 20 -3.13 -19.96 -4.14
N VAL A 21 -2.11 -20.19 -3.32
CA VAL A 21 -0.71 -20.03 -3.70
C VAL A 21 0.05 -21.33 -3.48
N ASP A 22 0.74 -21.81 -4.51
CA ASP A 22 1.65 -22.94 -4.41
C ASP A 22 3.10 -22.44 -4.28
N VAL A 23 3.80 -22.97 -3.28
CA VAL A 23 5.18 -22.58 -2.98
C VAL A 23 6.10 -23.80 -3.06
N GLU A 24 7.22 -23.66 -3.72
CA GLU A 24 8.28 -24.64 -3.80
C GLU A 24 9.64 -23.97 -3.60
N ASN A 25 10.44 -24.52 -2.69
CA ASN A 25 11.77 -23.95 -2.36
C ASN A 25 11.72 -22.44 -2.07
N GLU A 26 10.76 -22.03 -1.23
CA GLU A 26 10.54 -20.61 -0.83
C GLU A 26 10.15 -19.68 -1.98
N THR A 27 9.81 -20.22 -3.14
CA THR A 27 9.40 -19.47 -4.33
C THR A 27 7.96 -19.78 -4.68
N VAL A 28 7.18 -18.76 -5.01
CA VAL A 28 5.83 -18.93 -5.54
C VAL A 28 5.92 -19.50 -6.94
N VAL A 29 5.31 -20.66 -7.17
CA VAL A 29 5.31 -21.36 -8.46
C VAL A 29 3.96 -21.29 -9.17
N SER A 30 2.88 -21.04 -8.45
CA SER A 30 1.57 -20.75 -9.02
C SER A 30 0.71 -19.90 -8.10
N VAL A 31 -0.23 -19.17 -8.66
CA VAL A 31 -1.28 -18.47 -7.92
C VAL A 31 -2.60 -18.60 -8.66
N GLU A 32 -3.61 -19.11 -7.98
CA GLU A 32 -4.96 -19.23 -8.51
C GLU A 32 -5.82 -18.06 -8.04
N ARG A 33 -6.79 -17.64 -8.87
CA ARG A 33 -7.72 -16.53 -8.62
C ARG A 33 -7.08 -15.14 -8.48
N ALA A 34 -5.80 -15.01 -8.80
CA ALA A 34 -5.19 -13.70 -8.93
C ALA A 34 -5.66 -13.01 -10.23
N CYS A 35 -5.81 -11.69 -10.17
CA CYS A 35 -6.07 -10.90 -11.37
C CYS A 35 -4.77 -10.65 -12.15
N SER A 36 -4.90 -10.14 -13.38
CA SER A 36 -3.77 -9.85 -14.27
C SER A 36 -2.71 -8.90 -13.67
N MET A 37 -3.05 -8.11 -12.65
CA MET A 37 -2.11 -7.24 -11.95
C MET A 37 -1.40 -7.94 -10.80
N ALA A 38 -2.11 -8.82 -10.09
CA ALA A 38 -1.58 -9.48 -8.90
C ALA A 38 -0.76 -10.73 -9.25
N GLU A 39 -1.12 -11.45 -10.30
CA GLU A 39 -0.44 -12.69 -10.69
C GLU A 39 1.07 -12.48 -10.91
N PRO A 40 1.53 -11.53 -11.76
CA PRO A 40 2.95 -11.28 -11.93
C PRO A 40 3.64 -10.89 -10.62
N TRP A 41 2.97 -10.06 -9.81
CA TRP A 41 3.50 -9.63 -8.52
C TRP A 41 3.73 -10.80 -7.55
N PHE A 42 2.81 -11.75 -7.46
CA PHE A 42 2.99 -12.96 -6.65
C PHE A 42 4.12 -13.84 -7.18
N MET A 43 4.21 -14.01 -8.50
CA MET A 43 5.24 -14.84 -9.12
C MET A 43 6.66 -14.28 -8.95
N GLU A 44 6.79 -12.99 -8.71
CA GLU A 44 8.09 -12.32 -8.45
C GLU A 44 8.55 -12.44 -6.99
N GLN A 45 7.69 -12.87 -6.06
CA GLN A 45 8.02 -12.80 -4.62
C GLN A 45 9.21 -13.66 -4.20
N GLY A 46 9.48 -14.77 -4.81
CA GLY A 46 10.66 -15.58 -4.50
C GLY A 46 11.98 -14.98 -5.01
N ASN A 47 11.91 -14.05 -5.93
CA ASN A 47 13.06 -13.42 -6.58
C ASN A 47 13.41 -12.04 -6.01
N TYR A 48 12.65 -11.59 -5.00
CA TYR A 48 12.88 -10.28 -4.39
C TYR A 48 14.05 -10.35 -3.42
N PHE A 49 15.18 -9.82 -3.84
CA PHE A 49 16.29 -9.54 -2.93
C PHE A 49 16.02 -8.19 -2.25
N PRO A 50 16.17 -8.11 -0.91
CA PRO A 50 16.02 -6.82 -0.24
C PRO A 50 16.98 -5.80 -0.87
N PRO A 51 16.54 -4.55 -1.05
CA PRO A 51 17.38 -3.53 -1.64
C PRO A 51 18.68 -3.39 -0.85
N VAL A 52 19.78 -3.43 -1.54
CA VAL A 52 21.10 -3.28 -0.95
C VAL A 52 21.25 -1.83 -0.49
N ALA A 53 21.66 -1.63 0.76
CA ALA A 53 21.96 -0.29 1.26
C ALA A 53 23.18 0.28 0.54
N THR A 54 23.11 1.54 0.10
CA THR A 54 24.21 2.21 -0.59
C THR A 54 24.49 3.58 0.00
N ILE A 55 25.75 3.98 0.02
CA ILE A 55 26.21 5.35 0.27
C ILE A 55 27.07 5.74 -0.91
N ASP A 56 26.74 6.86 -1.55
CA ASP A 56 27.42 7.38 -2.74
C ASP A 56 27.59 6.31 -3.86
N GLY A 57 26.54 5.49 -4.06
CA GLY A 57 26.51 4.42 -5.04
C GLY A 57 27.32 3.16 -4.68
N ARG A 58 27.92 3.12 -3.48
CA ARG A 58 28.65 1.94 -2.98
C ARG A 58 27.81 1.14 -2.01
N THR A 59 27.78 -0.16 -2.17
CA THR A 59 27.10 -1.08 -1.26
C THR A 59 27.73 -1.03 0.12
N VAL A 60 26.89 -0.87 1.15
CA VAL A 60 27.29 -0.83 2.55
C VAL A 60 26.37 -1.71 3.41
N ALA A 61 26.76 -1.98 4.63
CA ALA A 61 25.87 -2.62 5.61
C ALA A 61 24.72 -1.68 5.98
N SER A 62 23.52 -2.22 6.23
CA SER A 62 22.32 -1.44 6.49
C SER A 62 22.45 -0.51 7.71
N ASN A 63 23.17 -0.94 8.76
CA ASN A 63 23.44 -0.11 9.93
C ASN A 63 24.28 1.13 9.57
N ALA A 64 25.32 0.97 8.75
CA ALA A 64 26.16 2.09 8.30
C ALA A 64 25.34 3.11 7.45
N ALA A 65 24.43 2.61 6.60
CA ALA A 65 23.55 3.49 5.85
C ALA A 65 22.56 4.22 6.77
N THR A 66 22.02 3.54 7.79
CA THR A 66 21.13 4.15 8.78
C THR A 66 21.83 5.22 9.61
N GLU A 67 23.06 4.95 10.05
CA GLU A 67 23.89 5.94 10.77
C GLU A 67 24.18 7.16 9.89
N LYS A 68 24.54 6.94 8.64
CA LYS A 68 24.76 8.05 7.70
C LYS A 68 23.49 8.86 7.40
N ALA A 69 22.36 8.21 7.26
CA ALA A 69 21.08 8.88 7.11
C ALA A 69 20.72 9.74 8.34
N ALA A 70 20.93 9.18 9.53
CA ALA A 70 20.74 9.92 10.79
C ALA A 70 21.66 11.15 10.89
N GLU A 71 22.94 11.00 10.56
CA GLU A 71 23.91 12.11 10.52
C GLU A 71 23.41 13.25 9.59
N ILE A 72 22.99 12.88 8.38
CA ILE A 72 22.48 13.85 7.40
C ILE A 72 21.24 14.56 7.92
N LEU A 73 20.29 13.82 8.49
CA LEU A 73 19.04 14.37 9.01
C LEU A 73 19.28 15.29 10.21
N PHE A 74 20.14 14.91 11.14
CA PHE A 74 20.50 15.76 12.29
C PHE A 74 21.31 17.01 11.90
N GLY A 75 22.09 16.95 10.82
CA GLY A 75 22.79 18.08 10.27
C GLY A 75 21.92 19.00 9.38
N ALA A 76 20.74 18.55 9.01
CA ALA A 76 19.85 19.28 8.11
C ALA A 76 19.17 20.45 8.84
N ARG A 77 19.13 21.61 8.16
CA ARG A 77 18.51 22.81 8.72
C ARG A 77 16.98 22.76 8.67
N TYR A 78 16.42 22.16 7.61
CA TYR A 78 14.98 22.01 7.38
C TYR A 78 14.70 20.65 6.75
N PRO A 79 14.76 19.55 7.52
CA PRO A 79 14.48 18.24 6.98
C PRO A 79 12.99 18.09 6.63
N LEU A 80 12.70 17.37 5.55
CA LEU A 80 11.36 17.04 5.11
C LEU A 80 11.18 15.53 5.12
N ILE A 81 10.14 15.06 5.79
CA ILE A 81 9.65 13.67 5.68
C ILE A 81 8.45 13.69 4.76
N TYR A 82 8.59 13.08 3.58
CA TYR A 82 7.57 13.13 2.52
C TYR A 82 7.07 11.73 2.15
N GLY A 83 5.78 11.64 1.82
CA GLY A 83 5.19 10.45 1.24
C GLY A 83 4.36 9.63 2.22
N LEU A 84 4.91 8.53 2.74
CA LEU A 84 4.28 7.60 3.69
C LEU A 84 3.05 6.84 3.17
N SER A 85 2.70 7.01 1.89
CA SER A 85 1.67 6.22 1.25
C SER A 85 2.05 4.73 1.27
N ARG A 86 1.11 3.87 1.59
CA ARG A 86 1.30 2.42 1.74
C ARG A 86 2.27 2.00 2.86
N SER A 87 2.66 2.91 3.73
CA SER A 87 3.41 2.58 4.93
C SER A 87 2.48 1.98 5.98
N SER A 88 3.01 1.07 6.79
CA SER A 88 2.27 0.55 7.93
C SER A 88 2.01 1.63 8.98
N THR A 89 0.95 1.48 9.77
CA THR A 89 0.67 2.40 10.88
C THR A 89 1.84 2.56 11.86
N PRO A 90 2.55 1.48 12.28
CA PRO A 90 3.77 1.64 13.08
C PRO A 90 4.87 2.43 12.39
N GLY A 91 5.05 2.25 11.08
CA GLY A 91 6.01 3.00 10.27
C GLY A 91 5.67 4.49 10.22
N GLN A 92 4.40 4.84 9.98
CA GLN A 92 3.94 6.23 9.99
C GLN A 92 4.14 6.88 11.37
N ARG A 93 3.82 6.17 12.45
CA ARG A 93 4.06 6.66 13.82
C ARG A 93 5.56 6.88 14.10
N ALA A 94 6.43 6.01 13.59
CA ALA A 94 7.87 6.18 13.71
C ALA A 94 8.35 7.42 12.95
N ALA A 95 7.83 7.67 11.75
CA ALA A 95 8.14 8.86 10.95
C ALA A 95 7.70 10.16 11.65
N VAL A 96 6.51 10.17 12.27
CA VAL A 96 6.05 11.33 13.06
C VAL A 96 6.96 11.58 14.25
N ARG A 97 7.32 10.55 15.02
CA ARG A 97 8.28 10.69 16.14
C ARG A 97 9.64 11.21 15.69
N LEU A 98 10.12 10.73 14.54
CA LEU A 98 11.38 11.22 13.96
C LEU A 98 11.26 12.70 13.59
N ALA A 99 10.16 13.10 12.97
CA ALA A 99 9.90 14.51 12.64
C ALA A 99 9.89 15.40 13.89
N ASP A 100 9.21 14.98 14.95
CA ASP A 100 9.16 15.71 16.24
C ASP A 100 10.56 15.89 16.84
N GLN A 101 11.41 14.85 16.77
CA GLN A 101 12.79 14.92 17.28
C GLN A 101 13.69 15.84 16.47
N LEU A 102 13.47 15.91 15.17
CA LEU A 102 14.29 16.71 14.25
C LEU A 102 13.75 18.13 14.03
N GLY A 103 12.56 18.46 14.48
CA GLY A 103 11.83 19.65 14.05
C GLY A 103 11.56 19.65 12.54
N ALA A 104 11.32 18.47 11.96
CA ALA A 104 11.14 18.29 10.53
C ALA A 104 9.73 18.65 10.09
N ILE A 105 9.60 19.01 8.82
CA ILE A 105 8.30 19.15 8.14
C ILE A 105 7.84 17.75 7.74
N ILE A 106 6.55 17.46 7.95
CA ILE A 106 5.89 16.27 7.38
C ILE A 106 4.95 16.73 6.27
N ASP A 107 5.09 16.13 5.09
CA ASP A 107 4.13 16.30 4.00
C ASP A 107 3.80 14.94 3.38
N THR A 108 2.53 14.63 3.32
CA THR A 108 2.06 13.34 2.80
C THR A 108 1.73 13.47 1.31
N THR A 109 1.73 12.34 0.59
CA THR A 109 1.24 12.32 -0.80
C THR A 109 -0.20 12.80 -0.91
N ALA A 110 -1.00 12.67 0.15
CA ALA A 110 -2.37 13.15 0.21
C ALA A 110 -2.49 14.66 0.06
N SER A 111 -1.50 15.44 0.50
CA SER A 111 -1.55 16.91 0.43
C SER A 111 -1.70 17.42 -1.00
N ARG A 112 -1.06 16.78 -1.97
CA ARG A 112 -1.17 17.13 -3.38
C ARG A 112 -2.38 16.47 -4.06
N CYS A 113 -2.59 15.19 -3.84
CA CYS A 113 -3.63 14.43 -4.54
C CYS A 113 -5.02 14.66 -3.94
N HIS A 114 -5.12 14.74 -2.62
CA HIS A 114 -6.38 14.78 -1.90
C HIS A 114 -6.69 16.13 -1.25
N ALA A 115 -5.86 17.15 -1.43
CA ALA A 115 -6.07 18.46 -0.81
C ALA A 115 -7.47 19.04 -1.07
N PRO A 116 -8.02 19.03 -2.31
CA PRO A 116 -9.39 19.50 -2.54
C PRO A 116 -10.44 18.69 -1.78
N SER A 117 -10.29 17.36 -1.73
CA SER A 117 -11.20 16.48 -0.98
C SER A 117 -11.11 16.74 0.53
N ILE A 118 -9.88 16.90 1.06
CA ILE A 118 -9.67 17.21 2.48
C ILE A 118 -10.34 18.53 2.85
N LEU A 119 -10.22 19.56 2.03
CA LEU A 119 -10.89 20.85 2.25
C LEU A 119 -12.42 20.68 2.24
N ALA A 120 -12.96 19.89 1.31
CA ALA A 120 -14.39 19.59 1.25
C ALA A 120 -14.86 18.81 2.50
N ILE A 121 -14.09 17.82 2.95
CA ILE A 121 -14.36 17.06 4.18
C ILE A 121 -14.39 17.96 5.40
N GLN A 122 -13.47 18.92 5.51
CA GLN A 122 -13.45 19.87 6.62
C GLN A 122 -14.68 20.79 6.63
N GLN A 123 -15.28 21.08 5.49
CA GLN A 123 -16.46 21.94 5.36
C GLN A 123 -17.77 21.20 5.48
N ALA A 124 -17.88 20.01 4.90
CA ALA A 124 -19.15 19.29 4.74
C ALA A 124 -19.17 17.92 5.43
N GLY A 125 -18.03 17.43 5.88
CA GLY A 125 -17.89 16.07 6.38
C GLY A 125 -17.76 15.05 5.27
N GLU A 126 -17.65 13.77 5.65
CA GLU A 126 -17.57 12.63 4.76
C GLU A 126 -18.34 11.45 5.37
N SER A 127 -19.06 10.73 4.53
CA SER A 127 -19.59 9.41 4.86
C SER A 127 -18.76 8.36 4.18
N THR A 128 -18.27 7.39 4.93
CA THR A 128 -17.47 6.28 4.42
C THR A 128 -18.10 4.95 4.80
N CYS A 129 -17.77 3.92 4.05
CA CYS A 129 -18.13 2.55 4.39
C CYS A 129 -16.97 1.60 4.03
N SER A 130 -17.00 0.40 4.60
CA SER A 130 -16.10 -0.66 4.15
C SER A 130 -16.59 -1.27 2.83
N LEU A 131 -15.68 -1.96 2.11
CA LEU A 131 -16.07 -2.71 0.91
C LEU A 131 -17.11 -3.81 1.24
N GLY A 132 -17.02 -4.40 2.42
CA GLY A 132 -18.03 -5.36 2.90
C GLY A 132 -19.39 -4.72 3.11
N GLU A 133 -19.47 -3.50 3.61
CA GLU A 133 -20.75 -2.75 3.68
C GLU A 133 -21.28 -2.40 2.30
N ALA A 134 -20.43 -1.92 1.41
CA ALA A 134 -20.83 -1.64 0.03
C ALA A 134 -21.46 -2.89 -0.61
N ARG A 135 -20.79 -4.04 -0.52
CA ARG A 135 -21.28 -5.30 -1.03
C ARG A 135 -22.63 -5.73 -0.45
N ASN A 136 -22.81 -5.57 0.86
CA ASN A 136 -23.98 -6.15 1.55
C ASN A 136 -25.16 -5.19 1.71
N ARG A 137 -24.98 -3.90 1.44
CA ARG A 137 -25.99 -2.87 1.74
C ARG A 137 -26.30 -1.93 0.59
N CYS A 138 -25.39 -1.77 -0.39
CA CYS A 138 -25.62 -0.86 -1.51
C CYS A 138 -26.37 -1.57 -2.63
N ASP A 139 -27.51 -1.01 -3.01
CA ASP A 139 -28.30 -1.38 -4.18
C ASP A 139 -27.90 -0.56 -5.43
N VAL A 140 -27.19 0.55 -5.23
CA VAL A 140 -26.64 1.40 -6.29
C VAL A 140 -25.23 1.83 -5.95
N VAL A 141 -24.30 1.64 -6.89
CA VAL A 141 -22.89 2.10 -6.77
C VAL A 141 -22.58 3.00 -7.97
N ILE A 142 -22.10 4.22 -7.66
CA ILE A 142 -21.68 5.18 -8.69
C ILE A 142 -20.17 5.30 -8.69
N PHE A 143 -19.53 4.98 -9.79
CA PHE A 143 -18.10 5.18 -10.01
C PHE A 143 -17.86 6.53 -10.68
N TRP A 144 -17.38 7.50 -9.92
CA TRP A 144 -17.21 8.86 -10.36
C TRP A 144 -15.76 9.18 -10.70
N GLY A 145 -15.44 9.44 -11.95
CA GLY A 145 -14.12 9.86 -12.39
C GLY A 145 -13.01 8.82 -12.14
N CYS A 146 -13.34 7.53 -12.08
CA CYS A 146 -12.41 6.44 -11.84
C CYS A 146 -12.64 5.28 -12.83
N ASP A 147 -11.64 4.44 -12.99
CA ASP A 147 -11.67 3.23 -13.81
C ASP A 147 -11.30 2.01 -12.98
N PRO A 148 -12.28 1.42 -12.26
CA PRO A 148 -12.02 0.27 -11.41
C PRO A 148 -11.65 -0.99 -12.20
N VAL A 149 -12.04 -1.11 -13.48
CA VAL A 149 -11.68 -2.26 -14.31
C VAL A 149 -10.17 -2.39 -14.43
N ASN A 150 -9.49 -1.26 -14.67
CA ASN A 150 -8.03 -1.25 -14.81
C ASN A 150 -7.28 -1.11 -13.48
N SER A 151 -7.83 -0.37 -12.52
CA SER A 151 -7.14 -0.11 -11.24
C SER A 151 -7.40 -1.19 -10.16
N HIS A 152 -8.58 -1.82 -10.22
CA HIS A 152 -9.06 -2.81 -9.23
C HIS A 152 -9.83 -3.93 -9.93
N PRO A 153 -9.18 -4.77 -10.75
CA PRO A 153 -9.86 -5.65 -11.71
C PRO A 153 -10.96 -6.55 -11.15
N ARG A 154 -10.84 -6.94 -9.87
CA ARG A 154 -11.84 -7.81 -9.22
C ARG A 154 -12.88 -7.05 -8.39
N HIS A 155 -12.91 -5.70 -8.46
CA HIS A 155 -13.83 -4.91 -7.63
C HIS A 155 -15.29 -5.22 -7.97
N PHE A 156 -15.63 -5.33 -9.24
CA PHE A 156 -17.00 -5.58 -9.67
C PHE A 156 -17.51 -6.92 -9.18
N GLU A 157 -16.78 -8.00 -9.44
CA GLU A 157 -17.19 -9.35 -9.04
C GLU A 157 -17.30 -9.51 -7.53
N ARG A 158 -16.46 -8.79 -6.77
CA ARG A 158 -16.39 -8.99 -5.33
C ARG A 158 -17.31 -8.07 -4.54
N TYR A 159 -17.58 -6.85 -5.05
CA TYR A 159 -18.19 -5.83 -4.20
C TYR A 159 -19.36 -5.06 -4.81
N SER A 160 -19.54 -5.05 -6.14
CA SER A 160 -20.50 -4.11 -6.73
C SER A 160 -21.38 -4.62 -7.88
N LEU A 161 -21.10 -5.75 -8.53
CA LEU A 161 -21.94 -6.27 -9.61
C LEU A 161 -22.89 -7.38 -9.18
N GLU A 162 -22.50 -8.17 -8.21
CA GLU A 162 -23.29 -9.27 -7.69
C GLU A 162 -23.42 -9.11 -6.17
N PRO A 163 -24.22 -8.17 -5.69
CA PRO A 163 -24.51 -8.13 -4.27
C PRO A 163 -25.15 -9.45 -3.88
N PRO A 164 -24.73 -10.08 -2.79
CA PRO A 164 -25.47 -11.22 -2.28
C PRO A 164 -26.88 -10.73 -1.94
N GLY A 165 -27.86 -11.29 -2.68
CA GLY A 165 -29.28 -11.01 -2.47
C GLY A 165 -29.74 -11.47 -1.08
#